data_3a8ac50032e1ee30fe1c905d2beb3352
#
_entry.id   3a8ac50032e1ee30fe1c905d2beb3352
#
_cell.length_a   1.000
_cell.length_b   1.000
_cell.length_c   1.000
_cell.angle_alpha   90.00
_cell.angle_beta   90.00
_cell.angle_gamma   90.00
#
_symmetry.space_group_name_H-M   'P 1'
#
loop_
_entity.id
_entity.type
_entity.pdbx_description
1 polymer ?
#
loop_
_entity_poly.entity_id
_entity_poly.type
_entity_poly.pdbx_seq_one_letter_code
_entity_poly.pdbx_strand_id
1 'polypeptide(L)'
;MKMNNPLRKLGLDIWAWRAKQQAYSGDDIPRLPRSGESQRVSMATSRGHISRPEGWRPEFSAASVEKYRIQRNYFLNRLGEIDPNTLTINDAVDHRLLGSLLSRVCWELDVMRSWERDALFWVDQALGPYMDLLLDPIDFSEYRASSAVKALEDVPAIFSE
;
A
#
# COMPACT_ATOMS: atom_id res chain seq x y z
N MET A 1 6.57 -25.23 -18.27
CA MET A 1 5.15 -25.14 -17.84
C MET A 1 5.12 -24.33 -16.53
N LYS A 2 4.70 -23.07 -16.56
CA LYS A 2 4.55 -22.28 -15.31
C LYS A 2 3.32 -22.84 -14.60
N MET A 3 3.55 -23.68 -13.60
CA MET A 3 2.47 -24.10 -12.70
C MET A 3 1.81 -22.85 -12.13
N ASN A 4 0.50 -22.78 -12.27
CA ASN A 4 -0.32 -21.68 -11.76
C ASN A 4 -0.35 -21.80 -10.23
N ASN A 5 0.67 -21.25 -9.56
CA ASN A 5 0.78 -21.31 -8.10
C ASN A 5 -0.34 -20.42 -7.49
N PRO A 6 -1.35 -21.02 -6.84
CA PRO A 6 -2.49 -20.29 -6.30
C PRO A 6 -2.07 -19.25 -5.24
N LEU A 7 -1.04 -19.54 -4.45
CA LEU A 7 -0.50 -18.61 -3.46
C LEU A 7 0.09 -17.38 -4.13
N ARG A 8 0.85 -17.55 -5.22
CA ARG A 8 1.42 -16.43 -5.96
C ARG A 8 0.34 -15.53 -6.55
N LYS A 9 -0.71 -16.13 -7.11
CA LYS A 9 -1.85 -15.37 -7.64
C LYS A 9 -2.53 -14.58 -6.51
N LEU A 10 -2.79 -15.24 -5.38
CA LEU A 10 -3.37 -14.60 -4.20
C LEU A 10 -2.50 -13.44 -3.70
N GLY A 11 -1.18 -13.61 -3.66
CA GLY A 11 -0.24 -12.56 -3.29
C GLY A 11 -0.33 -11.35 -4.21
N LEU A 12 -0.40 -11.54 -5.53
CA LEU A 12 -0.56 -10.46 -6.49
C LEU A 12 -1.90 -9.72 -6.30
N ASP A 13 -3.00 -10.46 -6.06
CA ASP A 13 -4.32 -9.89 -5.80
C ASP A 13 -4.31 -9.04 -4.52
N ILE A 14 -3.69 -9.54 -3.44
CA ILE A 14 -3.56 -8.82 -2.16
C ILE A 14 -2.72 -7.55 -2.34
N TRP A 15 -1.60 -7.61 -3.04
CA TRP A 15 -0.75 -6.44 -3.26
C TRP A 15 -1.44 -5.38 -4.13
N ALA A 16 -2.16 -5.79 -5.17
CA ALA A 16 -2.95 -4.87 -6.01
C ALA A 16 -4.06 -4.18 -5.20
N TRP A 17 -4.70 -4.92 -4.30
CA TRP A 17 -5.68 -4.35 -3.36
C TRP A 17 -5.02 -3.41 -2.36
N ARG A 18 -3.91 -3.84 -1.74
CA ARG A 18 -3.19 -3.05 -0.72
C ARG A 18 -2.69 -1.72 -1.29
N ALA A 19 -2.23 -1.70 -2.54
CA ALA A 19 -1.79 -0.47 -3.21
C ALA A 19 -2.88 0.61 -3.27
N LYS A 20 -4.16 0.20 -3.28
CA LYS A 20 -5.31 1.12 -3.29
C LYS A 20 -5.79 1.46 -1.89
N GLN A 21 -5.69 0.53 -0.96
CA GLN A 21 -6.26 0.65 0.38
C GLN A 21 -5.30 1.29 1.38
N GLN A 22 -3.99 1.10 1.22
CA GLN A 22 -3.03 1.55 2.21
C GLN A 22 -3.00 3.07 2.30
N ALA A 23 -3.17 3.58 3.52
CA ALA A 23 -2.94 4.98 3.83
C ALA A 23 -1.51 5.41 3.45
N TYR A 24 -1.33 6.67 3.12
CA TYR A 24 0.00 7.25 3.01
C TYR A 24 0.71 7.14 4.38
N SER A 25 1.95 6.71 4.36
CA SER A 25 2.78 6.59 5.56
C SER A 25 4.23 6.88 5.20
N GLY A 26 4.92 7.67 6.00
CA GLY A 26 6.36 7.89 5.89
C GLY A 26 7.19 6.64 6.15
N ASP A 27 6.57 5.63 6.78
CA ASP A 27 7.18 4.34 7.10
C ASP A 27 6.91 3.26 6.05
N ASP A 28 6.57 3.64 4.82
CA ASP A 28 6.40 2.69 3.72
C ASP A 28 7.67 1.84 3.60
N ILE A 29 7.50 0.52 3.74
CA ILE A 29 8.59 -0.44 3.73
C ILE A 29 9.37 -0.32 2.41
N PRO A 30 10.68 -0.09 2.46
CA PRO A 30 11.50 -0.01 1.25
C PRO A 30 11.31 -1.28 0.42
N ARG A 31 10.96 -1.14 -0.84
CA ARG A 31 11.00 -2.29 -1.76
C ARG A 31 12.45 -2.70 -1.94
N LEU A 32 12.73 -3.94 -1.65
CA LEU A 32 14.01 -4.52 -2.05
C LEU A 32 14.10 -4.45 -3.58
N PRO A 33 15.24 -3.96 -4.13
CA PRO A 33 15.43 -3.92 -5.57
C PRO A 33 15.26 -5.33 -6.15
N ARG A 34 14.56 -5.43 -7.27
CA ARG A 34 14.45 -6.70 -7.98
C ARG A 34 15.84 -7.15 -8.43
N SER A 35 16.09 -8.46 -8.34
CA SER A 35 17.32 -9.07 -8.85
C SER A 35 17.56 -8.60 -10.29
N GLY A 36 18.67 -7.85 -10.53
CA GLY A 36 19.01 -7.25 -11.81
C GLY A 36 18.81 -5.74 -11.92
N GLU A 37 18.13 -5.10 -10.97
CA GLU A 37 18.15 -3.63 -10.88
C GLU A 37 19.46 -3.17 -10.25
N SER A 38 20.14 -2.24 -10.94
CA SER A 38 21.41 -1.71 -10.49
C SER A 38 21.29 -1.13 -9.08
N GLN A 39 22.20 -1.52 -8.18
CA GLN A 39 22.33 -1.00 -6.81
C GLN A 39 22.59 0.52 -6.72
N ARG A 40 22.53 1.24 -7.84
CA ARG A 40 22.70 2.69 -7.90
C ARG A 40 21.42 3.48 -7.66
N VAL A 41 20.32 2.82 -7.35
CA VAL A 41 19.15 3.54 -6.85
C VAL A 41 19.52 4.08 -5.48
N SER A 42 19.75 5.37 -5.40
CA SER A 42 20.03 6.10 -4.16
C SER A 42 19.06 5.66 -3.07
N MET A 43 19.52 5.52 -1.82
CA MET A 43 18.66 5.22 -0.66
C MET A 43 17.46 6.19 -0.56
N ALA A 44 17.57 7.38 -1.13
CA ALA A 44 16.48 8.36 -1.21
C ALA A 44 15.37 7.97 -2.19
N THR A 45 15.68 7.17 -3.23
CA THR A 45 14.70 6.68 -4.21
C THR A 45 14.18 5.27 -3.90
N SER A 46 14.76 4.58 -2.94
CA SER A 46 14.34 3.26 -2.48
C SER A 46 13.27 3.29 -1.38
N ARG A 47 12.64 4.44 -1.13
CA ARG A 47 11.36 4.43 -0.43
C ARG A 47 10.40 3.60 -1.27
N GLY A 48 9.99 2.47 -0.72
CA GLY A 48 9.18 1.50 -1.41
C GLY A 48 7.83 2.08 -1.79
N HIS A 49 7.80 2.80 -2.89
CA HIS A 49 6.55 3.29 -3.42
C HIS A 49 5.65 2.10 -3.74
N ILE A 50 4.62 1.92 -2.96
CA ILE A 50 3.47 1.17 -3.42
C ILE A 50 3.03 1.87 -4.69
N SER A 51 3.05 1.15 -5.83
CA SER A 51 2.61 1.70 -7.10
C SER A 51 1.11 1.99 -7.01
N ARG A 52 0.78 3.21 -6.64
CA ARG A 52 -0.60 3.67 -6.53
C ARG A 52 -1.16 3.97 -7.91
N PRO A 53 -2.45 3.72 -8.14
CA PRO A 53 -3.10 4.11 -9.38
C PRO A 53 -2.98 5.62 -9.60
N GLU A 54 -2.94 6.04 -10.87
CA GLU A 54 -3.02 7.45 -11.21
C GLU A 54 -4.31 8.06 -10.64
N GLY A 55 -4.19 9.25 -10.03
CA GLY A 55 -5.32 9.91 -9.36
C GLY A 55 -5.77 9.23 -8.06
N TRP A 56 -4.92 8.38 -7.48
CA TRP A 56 -5.22 7.76 -6.18
C TRP A 56 -5.43 8.83 -5.10
N ARG A 57 -6.49 8.63 -4.33
CA ARG A 57 -6.77 9.38 -3.11
C ARG A 57 -7.00 8.40 -1.96
N PRO A 58 -6.63 8.77 -0.74
CA PRO A 58 -7.05 8.00 0.43
C PRO A 58 -8.58 8.07 0.57
N GLU A 59 -9.20 6.94 0.83
CA GLU A 59 -10.62 6.84 1.12
C GLU A 59 -10.78 6.13 2.45
N PHE A 60 -11.06 6.88 3.51
CA PHE A 60 -11.22 6.35 4.86
C PHE A 60 -12.56 6.75 5.50
N SER A 61 -13.57 7.04 4.67
CA SER A 61 -14.95 7.12 5.16
C SER A 61 -15.37 5.81 5.84
N ALA A 62 -16.29 5.85 6.77
CA ALA A 62 -16.80 4.65 7.46
C ALA A 62 -17.25 3.57 6.47
N ALA A 63 -17.86 3.96 5.34
CA ALA A 63 -18.29 3.04 4.29
C ALA A 63 -17.10 2.39 3.56
N SER A 64 -16.03 3.15 3.31
CA SER A 64 -14.83 2.64 2.66
C SER A 64 -14.05 1.71 3.59
N VAL A 65 -13.96 2.04 4.87
CA VAL A 65 -13.35 1.17 5.90
C VAL A 65 -14.10 -0.16 5.99
N GLU A 66 -15.44 -0.16 5.94
CA GLU A 66 -16.21 -1.40 5.95
C GLU A 66 -15.95 -2.25 4.68
N LYS A 67 -15.86 -1.64 3.51
CA LYS A 67 -15.42 -2.34 2.29
C LYS A 67 -14.04 -2.97 2.45
N TYR A 68 -13.10 -2.28 3.09
CA TYR A 68 -11.75 -2.82 3.33
C TYR A 68 -11.78 -4.02 4.29
N ARG A 69 -12.63 -4.00 5.31
CA ARG A 69 -12.85 -5.15 6.22
C ARG A 69 -13.39 -6.36 5.48
N ILE A 70 -14.40 -6.18 4.64
CA ILE A 70 -14.98 -7.24 3.82
C ILE A 70 -13.91 -7.83 2.88
N GLN A 71 -13.15 -7.00 2.19
CA GLN A 71 -12.09 -7.45 1.28
C GLN A 71 -10.96 -8.17 2.00
N ARG A 72 -10.54 -7.68 3.17
CA ARG A 72 -9.56 -8.36 4.02
C ARG A 72 -10.05 -9.77 4.40
N ASN A 73 -11.29 -9.89 4.86
CA ASN A 73 -11.86 -11.18 5.24
C ASN A 73 -11.96 -12.14 4.05
N TYR A 74 -12.30 -11.64 2.87
CA TYR A 74 -12.25 -12.43 1.63
C TYR A 74 -10.85 -12.98 1.36
N PHE A 75 -9.80 -12.16 1.51
CA PHE A 75 -8.42 -12.62 1.33
C PHE A 75 -7.96 -13.60 2.41
N LEU A 76 -8.38 -13.39 3.66
CA LEU A 76 -8.10 -14.33 4.76
C LEU A 76 -8.71 -15.71 4.49
N ASN A 77 -9.94 -15.76 4.02
CA ASN A 77 -10.60 -17.02 3.66
C ASN A 77 -9.84 -17.73 2.53
N ARG A 78 -9.50 -17.04 1.46
CA ARG A 78 -8.70 -17.60 0.36
C ARG A 78 -7.31 -18.08 0.81
N LEU A 79 -6.68 -17.38 1.74
CA LEU A 79 -5.41 -17.80 2.30
C LEU A 79 -5.57 -19.08 3.15
N GLY A 80 -6.66 -19.16 3.93
CA GLY A 80 -6.98 -20.33 4.74
C GLY A 80 -7.33 -21.60 3.94
N GLU A 81 -7.75 -21.45 2.66
CA GLU A 81 -8.00 -22.58 1.76
C GLU A 81 -6.69 -23.25 1.27
N ILE A 82 -5.54 -22.61 1.46
CA ILE A 82 -4.24 -23.13 1.06
C ILE A 82 -3.63 -23.90 2.23
N ASP A 83 -3.51 -25.21 2.11
CA ASP A 83 -2.86 -26.04 3.15
C ASP A 83 -1.35 -25.75 3.21
N PRO A 84 -0.85 -25.14 4.29
CA PRO A 84 0.56 -24.78 4.41
C PRO A 84 1.50 -26.01 4.43
N ASN A 85 0.99 -27.20 4.76
CA ASN A 85 1.80 -28.44 4.79
C ASN A 85 2.13 -28.97 3.38
N THR A 86 1.41 -28.51 2.37
CA THR A 86 1.64 -28.89 0.94
C THR A 86 2.59 -27.93 0.23
N LEU A 87 2.99 -26.86 0.90
CA LEU A 87 3.80 -25.80 0.31
C LEU A 87 5.30 -26.12 0.38
N THR A 88 6.07 -25.60 -0.57
CA THR A 88 7.51 -25.52 -0.44
C THR A 88 7.89 -24.62 0.75
N ILE A 89 9.11 -24.72 1.24
CA ILE A 89 9.60 -23.87 2.34
C ILE A 89 9.42 -22.37 1.99
N ASN A 90 9.76 -21.96 0.76
CA ASN A 90 9.64 -20.58 0.33
C ASN A 90 8.16 -20.15 0.26
N ASP A 91 7.30 -20.98 -0.33
CA ASP A 91 5.86 -20.69 -0.39
C ASP A 91 5.23 -20.65 1.02
N ALA A 92 5.70 -21.48 1.96
CA ALA A 92 5.23 -21.44 3.35
C ALA A 92 5.63 -20.14 4.07
N VAL A 93 6.81 -19.59 3.76
CA VAL A 93 7.22 -18.26 4.23
C VAL A 93 6.31 -17.18 3.64
N ASP A 94 6.08 -17.20 2.33
CA ASP A 94 5.19 -16.26 1.66
C ASP A 94 3.76 -16.32 2.22
N HIS A 95 3.24 -17.52 2.47
CA HIS A 95 1.93 -17.73 3.11
C HIS A 95 1.85 -17.03 4.47
N ARG A 96 2.87 -17.18 5.31
CA ARG A 96 2.93 -16.52 6.63
C ARG A 96 3.03 -15.01 6.51
N LEU A 97 3.82 -14.50 5.56
CA LEU A 97 3.97 -13.06 5.31
C LEU A 97 2.64 -12.44 4.86
N LEU A 98 1.89 -13.11 3.98
CA LEU A 98 0.56 -12.66 3.56
C LEU A 98 -0.43 -12.64 4.75
N GLY A 99 -0.40 -13.66 5.62
CA GLY A 99 -1.19 -13.68 6.84
C GLY A 99 -0.85 -12.53 7.78
N SER A 100 0.44 -12.25 7.98
CA SER A 100 0.91 -11.12 8.79
C SER A 100 0.47 -9.77 8.19
N LEU A 101 0.53 -9.61 6.87
CA LEU A 101 0.04 -8.41 6.18
C LEU A 101 -1.45 -8.19 6.44
N LEU A 102 -2.28 -9.23 6.29
CA LEU A 102 -3.72 -9.13 6.51
C LEU A 102 -4.07 -8.88 7.99
N SER A 103 -3.27 -9.42 8.92
CA SER A 103 -3.38 -9.12 10.35
C SER A 103 -3.01 -7.67 10.66
N ARG A 104 -1.99 -7.13 10.00
CA ARG A 104 -1.62 -5.72 10.12
C ARG A 104 -2.75 -4.82 9.63
N VAL A 105 -3.40 -5.14 8.52
CA VAL A 105 -4.57 -4.37 8.04
C VAL A 105 -5.70 -4.40 9.06
N CYS A 106 -5.97 -5.55 9.72
CA CYS A 106 -6.91 -5.62 10.82
C CYS A 106 -6.56 -4.63 11.93
N TRP A 107 -5.31 -4.64 12.34
CA TRP A 107 -4.81 -3.75 13.39
C TRP A 107 -4.94 -2.28 13.03
N GLU A 108 -4.62 -1.90 11.79
CA GLU A 108 -4.76 -0.52 11.28
C GLU A 108 -6.22 -0.05 11.30
N LEU A 109 -7.15 -0.89 10.83
CA LEU A 109 -8.56 -0.51 10.65
C LEU A 109 -9.39 -0.61 11.94
N ASP A 110 -9.10 -1.59 12.80
CA ASP A 110 -9.98 -1.97 13.91
C ASP A 110 -9.39 -1.63 15.29
N VAL A 111 -8.05 -1.60 15.42
CA VAL A 111 -7.37 -1.33 16.69
C VAL A 111 -6.85 0.09 16.76
N MET A 112 -5.97 0.48 15.83
CA MET A 112 -5.42 1.84 15.78
C MET A 112 -6.50 2.85 15.45
N ARG A 113 -7.25 2.63 14.39
CA ARG A 113 -8.34 3.50 13.95
C ARG A 113 -7.88 4.95 13.79
N SER A 114 -6.64 5.16 13.27
CA SER A 114 -6.09 6.50 13.11
C SER A 114 -6.97 7.38 12.21
N TRP A 115 -7.60 6.77 11.21
CA TRP A 115 -8.58 7.41 10.33
C TRP A 115 -9.76 8.06 11.07
N GLU A 116 -10.06 7.63 12.30
CA GLU A 116 -11.18 8.13 13.11
C GLU A 116 -10.70 8.96 14.32
N ARG A 117 -9.50 8.69 14.84
CA ARG A 117 -9.04 9.21 16.14
C ARG A 117 -7.90 10.20 16.06
N ASP A 118 -7.22 10.27 14.92
CA ASP A 118 -5.98 11.03 14.79
C ASP A 118 -6.09 12.06 13.66
N ALA A 119 -6.16 13.33 14.05
CA ALA A 119 -6.18 14.43 13.09
C ALA A 119 -4.89 14.49 12.25
N LEU A 120 -3.74 14.07 12.81
CA LEU A 120 -2.47 14.05 12.10
C LEU A 120 -2.48 13.02 10.95
N PHE A 121 -3.22 11.93 11.10
CA PHE A 121 -3.45 10.98 10.02
C PHE A 121 -3.94 11.68 8.74
N TRP A 122 -4.92 12.55 8.85
CA TRP A 122 -5.50 13.27 7.71
C TRP A 122 -4.53 14.30 7.13
N VAL A 123 -3.74 14.96 7.98
CA VAL A 123 -2.66 15.85 7.51
C VAL A 123 -1.64 15.06 6.67
N ASP A 124 -1.24 13.88 7.13
CA ASP A 124 -0.32 13.01 6.39
C ASP A 124 -0.92 12.54 5.06
N GLN A 125 -2.23 12.20 5.04
CA GLN A 125 -2.91 11.81 3.81
C GLN A 125 -2.97 12.96 2.79
N ALA A 126 -3.21 14.18 3.26
CA ALA A 126 -3.38 15.35 2.41
C ALA A 126 -2.04 15.89 1.89
N LEU A 127 -1.04 15.99 2.73
CA LEU A 127 0.23 16.64 2.41
C LEU A 127 1.35 15.67 2.03
N GLY A 128 1.28 14.41 2.47
CA GLY A 128 2.32 13.42 2.23
C GLY A 128 2.67 13.21 0.76
N PRO A 129 1.70 12.97 -0.13
CA PRO A 129 1.96 12.84 -1.56
C PRO A 129 2.63 14.06 -2.17
N TYR A 130 2.26 15.26 -1.72
CA TYR A 130 2.88 16.51 -2.16
C TYR A 130 4.34 16.62 -1.66
N MET A 131 4.58 16.29 -0.38
CA MET A 131 5.93 16.33 0.20
C MET A 131 6.87 15.36 -0.49
N ASP A 132 6.41 14.16 -0.85
CA ASP A 132 7.22 13.20 -1.63
C ASP A 132 7.67 13.76 -2.97
N LEU A 133 6.79 14.51 -3.65
CA LEU A 133 7.14 15.17 -4.91
C LEU A 133 8.19 16.27 -4.73
N LEU A 134 8.24 16.94 -3.58
CA LEU A 134 9.22 17.99 -3.29
C LEU A 134 10.56 17.46 -2.82
N LEU A 135 10.56 16.35 -2.09
CA LEU A 135 11.76 15.81 -1.44
C LEU A 135 12.66 14.98 -2.37
N ASP A 136 12.17 14.63 -3.53
CA ASP A 136 12.98 13.88 -4.49
C ASP A 136 13.95 14.82 -5.23
N PRO A 137 15.27 14.60 -5.17
CA PRO A 137 16.29 15.59 -5.51
C PRO A 137 16.51 15.81 -7.02
N ILE A 138 15.74 15.17 -7.91
CA ILE A 138 16.04 15.14 -9.33
C ILE A 138 14.97 15.87 -10.14
N ASP A 139 15.41 16.79 -11.00
CA ASP A 139 14.68 17.51 -12.05
C ASP A 139 13.19 17.76 -11.82
N PHE A 140 12.85 18.98 -11.47
CA PHE A 140 11.47 19.45 -11.37
C PHE A 140 10.88 19.54 -12.78
N SER A 141 10.56 18.39 -13.37
CA SER A 141 9.96 18.32 -14.70
C SER A 141 8.55 18.93 -14.71
N GLU A 142 8.08 19.35 -15.87
CA GLU A 142 6.72 19.87 -16.04
C GLU A 142 5.65 18.88 -15.58
N TYR A 143 5.87 17.58 -15.83
CA TYR A 143 5.01 16.51 -15.32
C TYR A 143 4.94 16.49 -13.78
N ARG A 144 6.05 16.70 -13.13
CA ARG A 144 6.16 16.71 -11.67
C ARG A 144 5.49 17.95 -11.07
N ALA A 145 5.69 19.11 -11.70
CA ALA A 145 5.00 20.33 -11.30
C ALA A 145 3.48 20.19 -11.42
N SER A 146 2.99 19.63 -12.53
CA SER A 146 1.56 19.34 -12.73
C SER A 146 1.02 18.35 -11.69
N SER A 147 1.78 17.31 -11.34
CA SER A 147 1.40 16.35 -10.30
C SER A 147 1.35 16.99 -8.92
N ALA A 148 2.26 17.91 -8.61
CA ALA A 148 2.28 18.63 -7.34
C ALA A 148 1.07 19.59 -7.22
N VAL A 149 0.72 20.29 -8.30
CA VAL A 149 -0.48 21.15 -8.34
C VAL A 149 -1.73 20.30 -8.11
N LYS A 150 -1.86 19.18 -8.80
CA LYS A 150 -3.01 18.28 -8.64
C LYS A 150 -3.10 17.72 -7.20
N ALA A 151 -1.98 17.36 -6.59
CA ALA A 151 -1.97 16.90 -5.19
C ALA A 151 -2.49 17.98 -4.23
N LEU A 152 -2.15 19.25 -4.47
CA LEU A 152 -2.67 20.38 -3.68
C LEU A 152 -4.15 20.64 -3.91
N GLU A 153 -4.63 20.50 -5.15
CA GLU A 153 -6.06 20.65 -5.48
C GLU A 153 -6.92 19.60 -4.79
N ASP A 154 -6.38 18.41 -4.52
CA ASP A 154 -7.07 17.31 -3.83
C ASP A 154 -7.18 17.50 -2.32
N VAL A 155 -6.36 18.35 -1.70
CA VAL A 155 -6.30 18.58 -0.24
C VAL A 155 -7.67 18.91 0.37
N PRO A 156 -8.48 19.85 -0.15
CA PRO A 156 -9.78 20.16 0.44
C PRO A 156 -10.74 18.97 0.46
N ALA A 157 -10.70 18.13 -0.57
CA ALA A 157 -11.57 16.97 -0.66
C ALA A 157 -11.21 15.90 0.40
N ILE A 158 -9.92 15.73 0.69
CA ILE A 158 -9.43 14.79 1.71
C ILE A 158 -9.89 15.20 3.11
N PHE A 159 -9.91 16.51 3.41
CA PHE A 159 -10.39 16.99 4.70
C PHE A 159 -11.92 17.03 4.82
N SER A 160 -12.65 16.75 3.74
CA SER A 160 -14.12 16.76 3.74
C SER A 160 -14.72 15.36 4.00
N GLU A 161 -13.90 14.30 4.08
CA GLU A 161 -14.32 12.93 4.41
C GLU A 161 -14.56 12.74 5.91
#